data_2c3cd98776865fff8d497d284394c06d
#
_entry.id   2c3cd98776865fff8d497d284394c06d
#
_cell.length_a   1.000
_cell.length_b   1.000
_cell.length_c   1.000
_cell.angle_alpha   90.00
_cell.angle_beta   90.00
_cell.angle_gamma   90.00
#
_symmetry.space_group_name_H-M   'P 1'
#
loop_
_entity.id
_entity.type
_entity.pdbx_description
1 polymer ?
#
loop_
_entity_poly.entity_id
_entity_poly.type
_entity_poly.pdbx_seq_one_letter_code
_entity_poly.pdbx_strand_id
1 'polypeptide(L)'
;THKINYTLIKWLHYTINLNGSILIKIVQWLNTNLELLDIENGEILYNIFSSFYENCNIHNLNYTKKLFFNEFNIDFDNIIELDNSFQIKSGSIAQVYKANLAIGVVDGQTSNEVVALKVVHPDINYQFIFPIMYIKLYKFLVKNISCLNCYDTIFIFDSFFNNLNNQSNMQIEFNNMKYFYDSYKDNDHILIPKPLRATKNILIMEFIDGEKLDLINTSVYEKQKMVLLLNLFLKDNYYFKDFYHSDLHESNWKVIKFDNFYKIIIYDYGYISSNKFKESFKQLIYYNDMLDINSTLDLLYNNCKYIKITKKEFILKFEQYLEKKQIEFKEPFCDDIIITVYNFLFINKIYIESYMLELFISMILFKKNIIKFITIKKIGVSNANTLISSYINSIYICNKYKIFPELKNYYQIKYIENPEIKKFYDFENTYFEELKMDNSLDI
;
A
#
# COMPACT_ATOMS: atom_id res chain seq x y z
N THR A 1 29.01 0.72 16.57
CA THR A 1 27.70 0.00 16.59
C THR A 1 26.96 0.38 17.86
N HIS A 2 25.95 1.25 17.77
CA HIS A 2 25.10 1.58 18.90
C HIS A 2 24.18 0.39 19.19
N LYS A 3 24.38 -0.29 20.33
CA LYS A 3 23.47 -1.36 20.77
C LYS A 3 22.08 -0.77 20.98
N ILE A 4 21.07 -1.36 20.33
CA ILE A 4 19.67 -1.01 20.55
C ILE A 4 19.32 -1.23 22.03
N ASN A 5 18.82 -0.19 22.67
CA ASN A 5 18.29 -0.31 24.01
C ASN A 5 16.83 -0.76 23.98
N TYR A 6 16.61 -2.07 24.03
CA TYR A 6 15.27 -2.69 24.00
C TYR A 6 14.32 -2.15 25.07
N THR A 7 14.84 -1.80 26.26
CA THR A 7 14.03 -1.26 27.34
C THR A 7 13.48 0.12 26.97
N LEU A 8 14.34 0.96 26.37
CA LEU A 8 13.93 2.29 25.89
C LEU A 8 12.89 2.18 24.77
N ILE A 9 13.07 1.26 23.83
CA ILE A 9 12.13 1.07 22.73
C ILE A 9 10.78 0.55 23.23
N LYS A 10 10.75 -0.40 24.16
CA LYS A 10 9.50 -0.86 24.78
C LYS A 10 8.79 0.26 25.55
N TRP A 11 9.55 1.06 26.28
CA TRP A 11 9.00 2.23 26.96
C TRP A 11 8.43 3.24 25.97
N LEU A 12 9.14 3.51 24.88
CA LEU A 12 8.69 4.40 23.80
C LEU A 12 7.41 3.83 23.16
N HIS A 13 7.35 2.55 22.82
CA HIS A 13 6.17 1.89 22.30
C HIS A 13 4.96 2.05 23.25
N TYR A 14 5.16 1.79 24.56
CA TYR A 14 4.11 1.99 25.56
C TYR A 14 3.64 3.45 25.62
N THR A 15 4.57 4.39 25.64
CA THR A 15 4.28 5.84 25.67
C THR A 15 3.52 6.29 24.44
N ILE A 16 3.90 5.83 23.24
CA ILE A 16 3.21 6.12 21.99
C ILE A 16 1.76 5.65 22.06
N ASN A 17 1.54 4.42 22.54
CA ASN A 17 0.20 3.86 22.63
C ASN A 17 -0.71 4.64 23.60
N LEU A 18 -0.16 5.22 24.66
CA LEU A 18 -0.89 6.06 25.61
C LEU A 18 -1.24 7.46 25.05
N ASN A 19 -0.46 7.96 24.11
CA ASN A 19 -0.61 9.33 23.59
C ASN A 19 -1.58 9.43 22.39
N GLY A 20 -2.23 8.34 22.04
CA GLY A 20 -3.37 8.34 21.11
C GLY A 20 -3.01 8.18 19.64
N SER A 21 -4.05 8.22 18.84
CA SER A 21 -4.11 7.80 17.44
C SER A 21 -3.11 8.51 16.52
N ILE A 22 -2.90 9.80 16.74
CA ILE A 22 -2.05 10.61 15.86
C ILE A 22 -0.57 10.24 16.00
N LEU A 23 -0.11 10.05 17.25
CA LEU A 23 1.28 9.67 17.46
C LEU A 23 1.54 8.26 16.92
N ILE A 24 0.56 7.36 17.08
CA ILE A 24 0.61 6.03 16.47
C ILE A 24 0.74 6.13 14.95
N LYS A 25 -0.07 6.95 14.29
CA LYS A 25 0.00 7.13 12.82
C LYS A 25 1.32 7.76 12.36
N ILE A 26 1.84 8.73 13.10
CA ILE A 26 3.17 9.30 12.83
C ILE A 26 4.24 8.19 12.90
N VAL A 27 4.16 7.33 13.89
CA VAL A 27 5.12 6.23 14.06
C VAL A 27 4.94 5.16 13.00
N GLN A 28 3.71 4.79 12.61
CA GLN A 28 3.45 3.90 11.46
C GLN A 28 4.10 4.45 10.19
N TRP A 29 3.89 5.74 9.91
CA TRP A 29 4.47 6.42 8.77
C TRP A 29 6.00 6.50 8.84
N LEU A 30 6.56 6.87 10.00
CA LEU A 30 8.01 6.85 10.22
C LEU A 30 8.58 5.44 10.06
N ASN A 31 7.91 4.43 10.59
CA ASN A 31 8.33 3.05 10.52
C ASN A 31 8.47 2.55 9.07
N THR A 32 7.53 2.94 8.22
CA THR A 32 7.61 2.70 6.77
C THR A 32 8.83 3.39 6.15
N ASN A 33 9.15 4.61 6.59
CA ASN A 33 10.26 5.40 6.04
C ASN A 33 11.63 5.02 6.63
N LEU A 34 11.71 4.55 7.88
CA LEU A 34 12.97 4.15 8.52
C LEU A 34 13.70 3.05 7.74
N GLU A 35 12.94 2.14 7.19
CA GLU A 35 13.49 1.07 6.37
C GLU A 35 13.96 1.52 4.98
N LEU A 36 13.30 2.57 4.42
CA LEU A 36 13.73 3.18 3.16
C LEU A 36 15.10 3.83 3.26
N LEU A 37 15.43 4.32 4.44
CA LEU A 37 16.66 5.05 4.70
C LEU A 37 17.86 4.14 5.03
N ASP A 38 17.71 2.81 4.88
CA ASP A 38 18.78 1.81 5.18
C ASP A 38 19.41 2.06 6.56
N ILE A 39 18.56 2.34 7.55
CA ILE A 39 18.98 2.62 8.92
C ILE A 39 19.40 1.31 9.59
N GLU A 40 20.60 1.27 10.13
CA GLU A 40 21.08 0.14 10.93
C GLU A 40 20.04 -0.22 12.00
N ASN A 41 19.60 -1.49 11.99
CA ASN A 41 18.52 -2.02 12.85
C ASN A 41 17.07 -1.57 12.50
N GLY A 42 16.82 -1.03 11.31
CA GLY A 42 15.48 -0.62 10.87
C GLY A 42 14.46 -1.76 10.93
N GLU A 43 14.86 -2.99 10.58
CA GLU A 43 14.00 -4.18 10.65
C GLU A 43 13.52 -4.49 12.07
N ILE A 44 14.37 -4.31 13.08
CA ILE A 44 13.99 -4.54 14.48
C ILE A 44 12.95 -3.52 14.93
N LEU A 45 13.14 -2.25 14.57
CA LEU A 45 12.18 -1.19 14.87
C LEU A 45 10.86 -1.43 14.14
N TYR A 46 10.92 -1.83 12.87
CA TYR A 46 9.74 -2.20 12.09
C TYR A 46 8.93 -3.28 12.79
N ASN A 47 9.55 -4.38 13.21
CA ASN A 47 8.88 -5.49 13.86
C ASN A 47 8.21 -5.09 15.19
N ILE A 48 8.84 -4.20 15.97
CA ILE A 48 8.27 -3.74 17.23
C ILE A 48 7.06 -2.82 17.00
N PHE A 49 7.16 -1.89 16.05
CA PHE A 49 6.10 -0.90 15.80
C PHE A 49 5.00 -1.40 14.86
N SER A 50 5.19 -2.54 14.17
CA SER A 50 4.15 -3.14 13.33
C SER A 50 2.89 -3.56 14.11
N SER A 51 3.01 -3.79 15.41
CA SER A 51 1.88 -4.07 16.31
C SER A 51 0.82 -2.96 16.32
N PHE A 52 1.21 -1.72 16.00
CA PHE A 52 0.28 -0.59 15.92
C PHE A 52 -0.68 -0.65 14.72
N TYR A 53 -0.48 -1.55 13.76
CA TYR A 53 -1.40 -1.66 12.64
C TYR A 53 -2.74 -2.30 13.00
N GLU A 54 -2.78 -3.24 13.98
CA GLU A 54 -4.00 -4.01 14.31
C GLU A 54 -4.37 -4.06 15.79
N ASN A 55 -3.48 -3.64 16.70
CA ASN A 55 -3.62 -3.88 18.16
C ASN A 55 -3.57 -2.57 18.96
N CYS A 56 -4.32 -1.57 18.52
CA CYS A 56 -4.50 -0.34 19.30
C CYS A 56 -5.56 -0.52 20.40
N ASN A 57 -5.59 0.45 21.34
CA ASN A 57 -6.58 0.45 22.40
C ASN A 57 -8.01 0.52 21.86
N ILE A 58 -8.92 -0.25 22.45
CA ILE A 58 -10.35 -0.25 22.11
C ILE A 58 -11.07 0.80 22.95
N HIS A 59 -11.99 1.54 22.32
CA HIS A 59 -12.90 2.42 23.07
C HIS A 59 -14.16 1.66 23.53
N ASN A 60 -14.84 2.23 24.53
CA ASN A 60 -15.99 1.62 25.16
C ASN A 60 -17.19 1.54 24.20
N LEU A 61 -17.93 0.43 24.23
CA LEU A 61 -19.13 0.21 23.43
C LEU A 61 -20.22 1.28 23.66
N ASN A 62 -20.32 1.82 24.86
CA ASN A 62 -21.28 2.89 25.14
C ASN A 62 -21.01 4.16 24.33
N TYR A 63 -19.73 4.46 24.02
CA TYR A 63 -19.37 5.53 23.11
C TYR A 63 -19.89 5.23 21.69
N THR A 64 -19.65 4.02 21.19
CA THR A 64 -20.14 3.57 19.89
C THR A 64 -21.67 3.72 19.77
N LYS A 65 -22.42 3.23 20.77
CA LYS A 65 -23.90 3.33 20.79
C LYS A 65 -24.36 4.76 20.79
N LYS A 66 -23.78 5.62 21.62
CA LYS A 66 -24.11 7.05 21.68
C LYS A 66 -23.79 7.75 20.35
N LEU A 67 -22.64 7.48 19.76
CA LEU A 67 -22.25 8.05 18.47
C LEU A 67 -23.19 7.60 17.37
N PHE A 68 -23.55 6.32 17.34
CA PHE A 68 -24.48 5.76 16.37
C PHE A 68 -25.86 6.42 16.45
N PHE A 69 -26.41 6.58 17.66
CA PHE A 69 -27.67 7.30 17.87
C PHE A 69 -27.59 8.75 17.38
N ASN A 70 -26.51 9.46 17.71
CA ASN A 70 -26.34 10.85 17.31
C ASN A 70 -26.28 11.04 15.78
N GLU A 71 -25.72 10.06 15.06
CA GLU A 71 -25.52 10.19 13.61
C GLU A 71 -26.65 9.60 12.77
N PHE A 72 -27.31 8.56 13.26
CA PHE A 72 -28.41 7.91 12.53
C PHE A 72 -29.80 8.20 13.09
N ASN A 73 -29.89 8.79 14.29
CA ASN A 73 -31.14 9.00 15.05
C ASN A 73 -31.96 7.71 15.26
N ILE A 74 -31.26 6.59 15.40
CA ILE A 74 -31.83 5.26 15.62
C ILE A 74 -31.06 4.60 16.77
N ASP A 75 -31.76 3.90 17.63
CA ASP A 75 -31.13 3.15 18.72
C ASP A 75 -30.31 2.00 18.15
N PHE A 76 -29.07 1.91 18.61
CA PHE A 76 -28.10 0.91 18.16
C PHE A 76 -28.63 -0.53 18.36
N ASP A 77 -29.15 -0.83 19.55
CA ASP A 77 -29.58 -2.19 19.92
C ASP A 77 -30.84 -2.64 19.16
N ASN A 78 -31.56 -1.72 18.50
CA ASN A 78 -32.72 -2.07 17.68
C ASN A 78 -32.35 -2.61 16.30
N ILE A 79 -31.14 -2.30 15.81
CA ILE A 79 -30.78 -2.61 14.43
C ILE A 79 -29.41 -3.26 14.26
N ILE A 80 -28.56 -3.23 15.29
CA ILE A 80 -27.22 -3.83 15.30
C ILE A 80 -27.14 -4.90 16.37
N GLU A 81 -26.95 -6.14 15.96
CA GLU A 81 -26.64 -7.27 16.85
C GLU A 81 -25.17 -7.63 16.71
N LEU A 82 -24.38 -7.31 17.73
CA LEU A 82 -22.94 -7.59 17.72
C LEU A 82 -22.64 -9.08 17.83
N ASP A 83 -21.70 -9.56 17.02
CA ASP A 83 -21.13 -10.90 17.19
C ASP A 83 -20.13 -10.89 18.36
N ASN A 84 -20.56 -11.33 19.53
CA ASN A 84 -19.74 -11.37 20.75
C ASN A 84 -18.58 -12.38 20.66
N SER A 85 -18.58 -13.29 19.69
CA SER A 85 -17.48 -14.23 19.44
C SER A 85 -16.36 -13.60 18.63
N PHE A 86 -16.63 -12.49 17.93
CA PHE A 86 -15.66 -11.78 17.13
C PHE A 86 -14.77 -10.88 17.98
N GLN A 87 -13.48 -11.08 17.89
CA GLN A 87 -12.53 -10.18 18.54
C GLN A 87 -12.50 -8.82 17.82
N ILE A 88 -12.88 -7.76 18.54
CA ILE A 88 -12.83 -6.39 18.04
C ILE A 88 -11.42 -6.09 17.52
N LYS A 89 -11.33 -5.61 16.28
CA LYS A 89 -10.08 -5.14 15.69
C LYS A 89 -9.97 -3.64 15.88
N SER A 90 -8.82 -3.18 16.34
CA SER A 90 -8.60 -1.76 16.62
C SER A 90 -7.33 -1.27 15.95
N GLY A 91 -7.49 -0.39 14.99
CA GLY A 91 -6.40 0.38 14.38
C GLY A 91 -6.17 1.71 15.10
N SER A 92 -5.33 2.56 14.54
CA SER A 92 -5.01 3.87 15.13
C SER A 92 -6.16 4.87 15.07
N ILE A 93 -7.05 4.79 14.09
CA ILE A 93 -8.13 5.78 13.85
C ILE A 93 -9.50 5.26 14.26
N ALA A 94 -9.76 3.98 14.04
CA ALA A 94 -11.07 3.38 14.23
C ALA A 94 -10.97 1.94 14.73
N GLN A 95 -12.04 1.45 15.32
CA GLN A 95 -12.21 0.02 15.62
C GLN A 95 -13.35 -0.59 14.80
N VAL A 96 -13.27 -1.88 14.58
CA VAL A 96 -14.19 -2.65 13.73
C VAL A 96 -14.87 -3.74 14.54
N TYR A 97 -16.19 -3.76 14.46
CA TYR A 97 -17.05 -4.79 15.00
C TYR A 97 -17.61 -5.65 13.86
N LYS A 98 -17.86 -6.91 14.14
CA LYS A 98 -18.72 -7.76 13.33
C LYS A 98 -20.12 -7.75 13.91
N ALA A 99 -21.13 -7.57 13.07
CA ALA A 99 -22.52 -7.46 13.51
C ALA A 99 -23.48 -8.00 12.44
N ASN A 100 -24.70 -8.33 12.89
CA ASN A 100 -25.85 -8.53 12.04
C ASN A 100 -26.63 -7.21 11.94
N LEU A 101 -26.96 -6.79 10.73
CA LEU A 101 -27.74 -5.59 10.46
C LEU A 101 -29.20 -5.98 10.20
N ALA A 102 -30.15 -5.41 10.97
CA ALA A 102 -31.56 -5.67 10.78
C ALA A 102 -32.07 -5.15 9.43
N ILE A 103 -33.08 -5.81 8.87
CA ILE A 103 -33.67 -5.49 7.56
C ILE A 103 -34.17 -4.04 7.53
N GLY A 104 -33.98 -3.38 6.40
CA GLY A 104 -34.53 -2.04 6.13
C GLY A 104 -33.66 -0.88 6.62
N VAL A 105 -32.47 -1.14 7.16
CA VAL A 105 -31.53 -0.09 7.58
C VAL A 105 -30.80 0.54 6.40
N VAL A 106 -30.58 -0.24 5.35
CA VAL A 106 -29.96 0.19 4.09
C VAL A 106 -30.99 0.07 2.96
N ASP A 107 -31.04 1.04 2.07
CA ASP A 107 -31.97 1.03 0.93
C ASP A 107 -31.74 -0.22 0.05
N GLY A 108 -32.84 -0.91 -0.25
CA GLY A 108 -32.82 -2.15 -1.05
C GLY A 108 -32.40 -3.40 -0.29
N GLN A 109 -32.15 -3.35 1.00
CA GLN A 109 -31.83 -4.49 1.86
C GLN A 109 -33.10 -5.33 2.11
N THR A 110 -33.04 -6.62 1.74
CA THR A 110 -34.18 -7.55 1.85
C THR A 110 -33.99 -8.66 2.88
N SER A 111 -32.77 -8.76 3.45
CA SER A 111 -32.40 -9.79 4.44
C SER A 111 -31.47 -9.22 5.49
N ASN A 112 -31.34 -9.91 6.63
CA ASN A 112 -30.30 -9.61 7.59
C ASN A 112 -28.92 -9.84 6.94
N GLU A 113 -28.05 -8.84 7.03
CA GLU A 113 -26.69 -8.90 6.46
C GLU A 113 -25.66 -8.89 7.58
N VAL A 114 -24.62 -9.73 7.41
CA VAL A 114 -23.44 -9.69 8.27
C VAL A 114 -22.56 -8.55 7.81
N VAL A 115 -22.31 -7.60 8.69
CA VAL A 115 -21.60 -6.36 8.38
C VAL A 115 -20.38 -6.15 9.25
N ALA A 116 -19.42 -5.41 8.71
CA ALA A 116 -18.36 -4.78 9.48
C ALA A 116 -18.79 -3.34 9.79
N LEU A 117 -18.82 -3.01 11.07
CA LEU A 117 -19.10 -1.68 11.58
C LEU A 117 -17.79 -1.04 12.03
N LYS A 118 -17.26 -0.11 11.24
CA LYS A 118 -16.03 0.65 11.53
C LYS A 118 -16.40 1.98 12.18
N VAL A 119 -15.88 2.22 13.39
CA VAL A 119 -16.24 3.39 14.22
C VAL A 119 -14.99 4.13 14.64
N VAL A 120 -14.95 5.42 14.35
CA VAL A 120 -13.82 6.30 14.70
C VAL A 120 -13.66 6.40 16.22
N HIS A 121 -12.41 6.41 16.70
CA HIS A 121 -12.12 6.57 18.13
C HIS A 121 -12.56 7.94 18.65
N PRO A 122 -12.88 8.05 19.96
CA PRO A 122 -13.26 9.33 20.54
C PRO A 122 -12.12 10.35 20.44
N ASP A 123 -12.51 11.62 20.34
CA ASP A 123 -11.61 12.78 20.39
C ASP A 123 -10.54 12.86 19.29
N ILE A 124 -10.66 12.03 18.24
CA ILE A 124 -9.67 12.01 17.16
C ILE A 124 -9.47 13.39 16.52
N ASN A 125 -10.55 14.13 16.31
CA ASN A 125 -10.49 15.49 15.74
C ASN A 125 -9.72 16.46 16.66
N TYR A 126 -9.84 16.32 17.98
CA TYR A 126 -9.10 17.14 18.94
C TYR A 126 -7.62 16.74 19.01
N GLN A 127 -7.30 15.46 18.84
CA GLN A 127 -5.92 14.97 18.82
C GLN A 127 -5.14 15.56 17.63
N PHE A 128 -5.79 15.99 16.56
CA PHE A 128 -5.14 16.65 15.41
C PHE A 128 -4.73 18.11 15.70
N ILE A 129 -5.36 18.80 16.64
CA ILE A 129 -5.17 20.24 16.86
C ILE A 129 -3.70 20.54 17.22
N PHE A 130 -3.16 19.85 18.21
CA PHE A 130 -1.79 20.10 18.67
C PHE A 130 -0.71 19.76 17.63
N PRO A 131 -0.71 18.57 17.00
CA PRO A 131 0.25 18.25 15.94
C PRO A 131 0.20 19.24 14.77
N ILE A 132 -0.98 19.64 14.33
CA ILE A 132 -1.14 20.64 13.26
C ILE A 132 -0.56 22.00 13.71
N MET A 133 -0.79 22.41 14.96
CA MET A 133 -0.25 23.64 15.50
C MET A 133 1.28 23.60 15.58
N TYR A 134 1.86 22.48 16.07
CA TYR A 134 3.32 22.29 16.11
C TYR A 134 3.94 22.34 14.71
N ILE A 135 3.30 21.77 13.71
CA ILE A 135 3.80 21.81 12.34
C ILE A 135 3.72 23.22 11.76
N LYS A 136 2.63 23.94 12.00
CA LYS A 136 2.53 25.34 11.59
C LYS A 136 3.63 26.19 12.23
N LEU A 137 3.89 25.97 13.51
CA LEU A 137 4.99 26.64 14.23
C LEU A 137 6.36 26.23 13.64
N TYR A 138 6.58 24.94 13.42
CA TYR A 138 7.82 24.44 12.81
C TYR A 138 8.05 25.07 11.42
N LYS A 139 7.02 25.09 10.56
CA LYS A 139 7.08 25.75 9.25
C LYS A 139 7.45 27.23 9.37
N PHE A 140 6.84 27.94 10.32
CA PHE A 140 7.16 29.33 10.57
C PHE A 140 8.62 29.51 10.98
N LEU A 141 9.12 28.68 11.88
CA LEU A 141 10.52 28.71 12.32
C LEU A 141 11.50 28.40 11.19
N VAL A 142 11.26 27.35 10.43
CA VAL A 142 12.13 26.95 9.32
C VAL A 142 12.15 28.00 8.21
N LYS A 143 11.03 28.65 7.93
CA LYS A 143 10.95 29.73 6.94
C LYS A 143 11.76 30.97 7.35
N ASN A 144 11.83 31.27 8.65
CA ASN A 144 12.41 32.50 9.15
C ASN A 144 13.82 32.33 9.73
N ILE A 145 14.26 31.10 10.01
CA ILE A 145 15.56 30.82 10.61
C ILE A 145 16.40 30.02 9.63
N SER A 146 17.36 30.63 9.00
CA SER A 146 18.15 30.07 7.90
C SER A 146 18.93 28.81 8.27
N CYS A 147 19.35 28.62 9.52
CA CYS A 147 20.04 27.41 9.98
C CYS A 147 19.10 26.20 10.12
N LEU A 148 17.77 26.41 10.17
CA LEU A 148 16.76 25.36 10.21
C LEU A 148 16.19 25.03 8.81
N ASN A 149 16.81 25.51 7.74
CA ASN A 149 16.31 25.39 6.36
C ASN A 149 16.31 23.93 5.89
N CYS A 150 15.45 23.14 6.50
CA CYS A 150 15.10 21.76 6.14
C CYS A 150 13.74 21.78 5.41
N TYR A 151 13.68 22.41 4.22
CA TYR A 151 12.45 22.48 3.39
C TYR A 151 11.80 21.10 3.17
N ASP A 152 12.59 20.06 3.25
CA ASP A 152 12.30 18.67 2.99
C ASP A 152 11.20 18.12 3.87
N THR A 153 11.37 18.34 5.17
CA THR A 153 10.45 17.79 6.18
C THR A 153 9.09 18.46 6.13
N ILE A 154 9.02 19.75 5.76
CA ILE A 154 7.76 20.51 5.73
C ILE A 154 6.78 19.93 4.70
N PHE A 155 7.29 19.64 3.53
CA PHE A 155 6.45 19.20 2.41
C PHE A 155 5.87 17.79 2.63
N ILE A 156 6.71 16.91 3.17
CA ILE A 156 6.32 15.55 3.55
C ILE A 156 5.25 15.58 4.64
N PHE A 157 5.40 16.46 5.64
CA PHE A 157 4.42 16.62 6.71
C PHE A 157 3.08 17.17 6.23
N ASP A 158 3.03 18.06 5.24
CA ASP A 158 1.76 18.59 4.72
C ASP A 158 0.92 17.53 4.05
N SER A 159 1.52 16.75 3.18
CA SER A 159 0.85 15.63 2.53
C SER A 159 0.38 14.61 3.56
N PHE A 160 1.25 14.23 4.48
CA PHE A 160 0.91 13.29 5.56
C PHE A 160 -0.29 13.77 6.39
N PHE A 161 -0.32 15.04 6.85
CA PHE A 161 -1.42 15.52 7.70
C PHE A 161 -2.73 15.70 6.94
N ASN A 162 -2.70 16.12 5.69
CA ASN A 162 -3.89 16.18 4.86
C ASN A 162 -4.48 14.78 4.68
N ASN A 163 -3.65 13.79 4.40
CA ASN A 163 -4.06 12.40 4.25
C ASN A 163 -4.60 11.83 5.57
N LEU A 164 -3.96 12.16 6.69
CA LEU A 164 -4.42 11.71 8.00
C LEU A 164 -5.79 12.28 8.38
N ASN A 165 -6.05 13.55 8.09
CA ASN A 165 -7.37 14.16 8.28
C ASN A 165 -8.44 13.49 7.41
N ASN A 166 -8.11 13.12 6.18
CA ASN A 166 -9.03 12.40 5.29
C ASN A 166 -9.33 11.00 5.82
N GLN A 167 -8.33 10.28 6.36
CA GLN A 167 -8.52 8.95 6.96
C GLN A 167 -9.45 8.95 8.18
N SER A 168 -9.59 10.08 8.89
CA SER A 168 -10.52 10.20 10.02
C SER A 168 -11.97 10.45 9.61
N ASN A 169 -12.26 10.55 8.33
CA ASN A 169 -13.62 10.79 7.79
C ASN A 169 -14.13 9.55 7.06
N MET A 170 -15.00 8.78 7.70
CA MET A 170 -15.56 7.54 7.16
C MET A 170 -16.40 7.75 5.89
N GLN A 171 -16.94 8.96 5.65
CA GLN A 171 -17.62 9.26 4.40
C GLN A 171 -16.65 9.32 3.20
N ILE A 172 -15.41 9.79 3.43
CA ILE A 172 -14.37 9.78 2.39
C ILE A 172 -13.96 8.33 2.11
N GLU A 173 -13.75 7.53 3.15
CA GLU A 173 -13.42 6.11 3.00
C GLU A 173 -14.52 5.34 2.26
N PHE A 174 -15.79 5.61 2.58
CA PHE A 174 -16.94 5.04 1.85
C PHE A 174 -16.90 5.37 0.35
N ASN A 175 -16.66 6.63 -0.01
CA ASN A 175 -16.63 7.06 -1.42
C ASN A 175 -15.46 6.40 -2.17
N ASN A 176 -14.29 6.31 -1.52
CA ASN A 176 -13.13 5.62 -2.05
C ASN A 176 -13.42 4.11 -2.26
N MET A 177 -13.95 3.46 -1.21
CA MET A 177 -14.33 2.04 -1.28
C MET A 177 -15.34 1.78 -2.38
N LYS A 178 -16.35 2.64 -2.53
CA LYS A 178 -17.34 2.52 -3.59
C LYS A 178 -16.72 2.60 -4.98
N TYR A 179 -15.78 3.53 -5.20
CA TYR A 179 -15.05 3.63 -6.47
C TYR A 179 -14.33 2.31 -6.82
N PHE A 180 -13.61 1.73 -5.85
CA PHE A 180 -12.91 0.48 -6.06
C PHE A 180 -13.86 -0.72 -6.18
N TYR A 181 -14.91 -0.77 -5.36
CA TYR A 181 -15.96 -1.79 -5.49
C TYR A 181 -16.57 -1.80 -6.88
N ASP A 182 -17.00 -0.64 -7.39
CA ASP A 182 -17.58 -0.51 -8.72
C ASP A 182 -16.58 -0.87 -9.84
N SER A 183 -15.29 -0.63 -9.61
CA SER A 183 -14.21 -0.95 -10.57
C SER A 183 -13.86 -2.44 -10.61
N TYR A 184 -14.07 -3.19 -9.53
CA TYR A 184 -13.61 -4.58 -9.39
C TYR A 184 -14.69 -5.60 -9.02
N LYS A 185 -15.98 -5.20 -8.90
CA LYS A 185 -17.09 -6.11 -8.53
C LYS A 185 -17.25 -7.32 -9.45
N ASP A 186 -16.85 -7.18 -10.72
CA ASP A 186 -16.91 -8.25 -11.73
C ASP A 186 -15.58 -9.02 -11.83
N ASN A 187 -14.62 -8.78 -10.92
CA ASN A 187 -13.35 -9.47 -10.90
C ASN A 187 -13.42 -10.72 -10.00
N ASP A 188 -13.19 -11.89 -10.57
CA ASP A 188 -13.33 -13.16 -9.84
C ASP A 188 -12.26 -13.38 -8.76
N HIS A 189 -11.14 -12.65 -8.80
CA HIS A 189 -10.00 -12.86 -7.91
C HIS A 189 -9.76 -11.75 -6.89
N ILE A 190 -10.35 -10.57 -7.10
CA ILE A 190 -10.26 -9.43 -6.19
C ILE A 190 -11.63 -9.18 -5.58
N LEU A 191 -11.72 -9.20 -4.28
CA LEU A 191 -12.91 -8.89 -3.52
C LEU A 191 -12.72 -7.57 -2.78
N ILE A 192 -13.69 -6.69 -2.93
CA ILE A 192 -13.78 -5.45 -2.17
C ILE A 192 -15.09 -5.50 -1.40
N PRO A 193 -15.08 -5.37 -0.07
CA PRO A 193 -16.32 -5.36 0.70
C PRO A 193 -17.27 -4.28 0.18
N LYS A 194 -18.54 -4.64 -0.03
CA LYS A 194 -19.54 -3.69 -0.50
C LYS A 194 -19.76 -2.62 0.56
N PRO A 195 -19.53 -1.33 0.26
CA PRO A 195 -19.88 -0.25 1.17
C PRO A 195 -21.41 -0.08 1.20
N LEU A 196 -21.99 -0.06 2.40
CA LEU A 196 -23.43 -0.01 2.59
C LEU A 196 -23.89 1.39 3.00
N ARG A 197 -23.33 1.95 4.06
CA ARG A 197 -23.71 3.26 4.57
C ARG A 197 -22.55 3.91 5.32
N ALA A 198 -22.44 5.23 5.27
CA ALA A 198 -21.47 5.95 6.07
C ALA A 198 -21.99 7.29 6.57
N THR A 199 -21.35 7.75 7.62
CA THR A 199 -21.41 9.10 8.14
C THR A 199 -19.97 9.61 8.26
N LYS A 200 -19.75 10.73 8.92
CA LYS A 200 -18.40 11.21 9.17
C LYS A 200 -17.57 10.24 10.05
N ASN A 201 -18.21 9.60 11.03
CA ASN A 201 -17.50 8.84 12.07
C ASN A 201 -17.81 7.32 12.05
N ILE A 202 -18.74 6.87 11.23
CA ILE A 202 -19.19 5.48 11.14
C ILE A 202 -19.21 5.03 9.69
N LEU A 203 -18.67 3.85 9.41
CA LEU A 203 -18.78 3.15 8.13
C LEU A 203 -19.38 1.77 8.36
N ILE A 204 -20.43 1.46 7.62
CA ILE A 204 -21.07 0.14 7.55
C ILE A 204 -20.76 -0.45 6.17
N MET A 205 -20.18 -1.65 6.16
CA MET A 205 -19.80 -2.36 4.95
C MET A 205 -20.03 -3.86 5.11
N GLU A 206 -20.08 -4.58 4.01
CA GLU A 206 -20.11 -6.03 4.01
C GLU A 206 -18.97 -6.60 4.86
N PHE A 207 -19.28 -7.62 5.67
CA PHE A 207 -18.25 -8.35 6.40
C PHE A 207 -17.79 -9.54 5.55
N ILE A 208 -16.53 -9.53 5.17
CA ILE A 208 -15.89 -10.67 4.51
C ILE A 208 -14.77 -11.15 5.43
N ASP A 209 -14.85 -12.40 5.87
CA ASP A 209 -13.78 -12.99 6.67
C ASP A 209 -12.70 -13.59 5.77
N GLY A 210 -11.46 -13.35 6.14
CA GLY A 210 -10.31 -13.86 5.42
C GLY A 210 -9.12 -14.12 6.35
N GLU A 211 -8.17 -14.89 5.86
CA GLU A 211 -6.96 -15.26 6.60
C GLU A 211 -5.74 -14.54 6.03
N LYS A 212 -4.73 -14.29 6.88
CA LYS A 212 -3.43 -13.81 6.42
C LYS A 212 -2.76 -14.89 5.59
N LEU A 213 -2.11 -14.50 4.50
CA LEU A 213 -1.50 -15.43 3.55
C LEU A 213 -0.47 -16.37 4.18
N ASP A 214 0.24 -15.93 5.20
CA ASP A 214 1.22 -16.74 5.96
C ASP A 214 0.57 -17.92 6.67
N LEU A 215 -0.66 -17.71 7.20
CA LEU A 215 -1.40 -18.69 7.99
C LEU A 215 -2.11 -19.74 7.13
N ILE A 216 -2.28 -19.45 5.83
CA ILE A 216 -2.97 -20.39 4.93
C ILE A 216 -2.08 -21.61 4.66
N ASN A 217 -2.64 -22.78 4.90
CA ASN A 217 -2.00 -24.06 4.54
C ASN A 217 -2.24 -24.37 3.06
N THR A 218 -1.32 -23.90 2.22
CA THR A 218 -1.37 -24.12 0.77
C THR A 218 0.05 -24.16 0.20
N SER A 219 0.17 -24.58 -1.06
CA SER A 219 1.47 -24.65 -1.75
C SER A 219 2.15 -23.28 -1.88
N VAL A 220 3.47 -23.28 -1.98
CA VAL A 220 4.26 -22.06 -2.25
C VAL A 220 3.81 -21.41 -3.56
N TYR A 221 3.49 -22.20 -4.56
CA TYR A 221 2.99 -21.75 -5.86
C TYR A 221 1.68 -20.95 -5.72
N GLU A 222 0.70 -21.44 -4.96
CA GLU A 222 -0.55 -20.72 -4.72
C GLU A 222 -0.32 -19.42 -3.95
N LYS A 223 0.60 -19.41 -2.97
CA LYS A 223 0.99 -18.17 -2.27
C LYS A 223 1.61 -17.15 -3.22
N GLN A 224 2.51 -17.57 -4.09
CA GLN A 224 3.13 -16.70 -5.11
C GLN A 224 2.11 -16.15 -6.10
N LYS A 225 1.16 -16.99 -6.53
CA LYS A 225 0.06 -16.56 -7.41
C LYS A 225 -0.80 -15.48 -6.77
N MET A 226 -1.14 -15.58 -5.49
CA MET A 226 -1.90 -14.55 -4.78
C MET A 226 -1.13 -13.24 -4.67
N VAL A 227 0.17 -13.32 -4.37
CA VAL A 227 1.05 -12.13 -4.36
C VAL A 227 1.10 -11.48 -5.75
N LEU A 228 1.17 -12.29 -6.80
CA LEU A 228 1.16 -11.77 -8.17
C LEU A 228 -0.18 -11.10 -8.53
N LEU A 229 -1.30 -11.68 -8.12
CA LEU A 229 -2.63 -11.08 -8.30
C LEU A 229 -2.75 -9.72 -7.58
N LEU A 230 -2.22 -9.63 -6.36
CA LEU A 230 -2.18 -8.39 -5.60
C LEU A 230 -1.28 -7.33 -6.28
N ASN A 231 -0.14 -7.74 -6.83
CA ASN A 231 0.72 -6.87 -7.62
C ASN A 231 0.02 -6.37 -8.90
N LEU A 232 -0.72 -7.24 -9.59
CA LEU A 232 -1.51 -6.88 -10.77
C LEU A 232 -2.62 -5.88 -10.43
N PHE A 233 -3.29 -6.04 -9.29
CA PHE A 233 -4.25 -5.07 -8.79
C PHE A 233 -3.63 -3.68 -8.64
N LEU A 234 -2.47 -3.56 -7.99
CA LEU A 234 -1.78 -2.28 -7.84
C LEU A 234 -1.30 -1.69 -9.16
N LYS A 235 -0.76 -2.53 -10.04
CA LYS A 235 -0.34 -2.07 -11.38
C LYS A 235 -1.51 -1.58 -12.21
N ASP A 236 -2.68 -2.25 -12.13
CA ASP A 236 -3.90 -1.77 -12.76
C ASP A 236 -4.32 -0.40 -12.21
N ASN A 237 -4.23 -0.21 -10.90
CA ASN A 237 -4.48 1.09 -10.27
C ASN A 237 -3.50 2.16 -10.78
N TYR A 238 -2.21 1.89 -10.78
CA TYR A 238 -1.19 2.86 -11.17
C TYR A 238 -1.25 3.25 -12.65
N TYR A 239 -1.68 2.35 -13.52
CA TYR A 239 -1.63 2.58 -14.96
C TYR A 239 -2.95 3.05 -15.55
N PHE A 240 -4.09 2.59 -15.00
CA PHE A 240 -5.38 2.75 -15.67
C PHE A 240 -6.47 3.41 -14.82
N LYS A 241 -6.36 3.37 -13.48
CA LYS A 241 -7.38 4.00 -12.63
C LYS A 241 -7.02 5.45 -12.29
N ASP A 242 -8.01 6.25 -11.94
CA ASP A 242 -7.81 7.64 -11.53
C ASP A 242 -7.34 7.77 -10.09
N PHE A 243 -7.45 6.69 -9.33
CA PHE A 243 -7.01 6.57 -7.95
C PHE A 243 -6.23 5.28 -7.75
N TYR A 244 -5.31 5.29 -6.77
CA TYR A 244 -4.58 4.10 -6.37
C TYR A 244 -4.56 3.96 -4.84
N HIS A 245 -4.48 2.70 -4.40
CA HIS A 245 -4.37 2.38 -2.98
C HIS A 245 -2.95 2.69 -2.48
N SER A 246 -2.84 3.67 -1.56
CA SER A 246 -1.53 4.22 -1.14
C SER A 246 -0.98 3.55 0.11
N ASP A 247 -1.78 2.78 0.85
CA ASP A 247 -1.41 2.15 2.13
C ASP A 247 -1.73 0.66 2.15
N LEU A 248 -1.33 -0.09 1.11
CA LEU A 248 -1.60 -1.52 1.00
C LEU A 248 -0.56 -2.36 1.75
N HIS A 249 -0.55 -2.24 3.08
CA HIS A 249 0.25 -3.10 3.97
C HIS A 249 -0.46 -4.43 4.28
N GLU A 250 0.24 -5.38 4.88
CA GLU A 250 -0.27 -6.75 5.06
C GLU A 250 -1.53 -6.88 5.93
N SER A 251 -1.87 -5.87 6.73
CA SER A 251 -3.11 -5.87 7.50
C SER A 251 -4.32 -5.40 6.69
N ASN A 252 -4.09 -4.74 5.54
CA ASN A 252 -5.14 -4.19 4.68
C ASN A 252 -5.60 -5.16 3.58
N TRP A 253 -5.05 -6.37 3.53
CA TRP A 253 -5.52 -7.41 2.63
C TRP A 253 -5.44 -8.78 3.29
N LYS A 254 -6.31 -9.67 2.84
CA LYS A 254 -6.38 -11.06 3.27
C LYS A 254 -6.76 -11.95 2.11
N VAL A 255 -6.79 -13.24 2.35
CA VAL A 255 -7.15 -14.24 1.35
C VAL A 255 -8.30 -15.09 1.86
N ILE A 256 -9.23 -15.42 0.98
CA ILE A 256 -10.30 -16.37 1.27
C ILE A 256 -10.27 -17.49 0.26
N LYS A 257 -10.45 -18.73 0.72
CA LYS A 257 -10.62 -19.89 -0.16
C LYS A 257 -12.05 -19.94 -0.67
N PHE A 258 -12.19 -20.00 -1.99
CA PHE A 258 -13.48 -20.12 -2.66
C PHE A 258 -13.45 -21.34 -3.59
N ASP A 259 -14.16 -22.38 -3.22
CA ASP A 259 -14.10 -23.69 -3.89
C ASP A 259 -12.66 -24.18 -4.12
N ASN A 260 -12.20 -24.14 -5.38
CA ASN A 260 -10.88 -24.62 -5.80
C ASN A 260 -9.86 -23.52 -6.07
N PHE A 261 -10.17 -22.25 -5.70
CA PHE A 261 -9.25 -21.13 -5.91
C PHE A 261 -9.31 -20.14 -4.75
N TYR A 262 -8.35 -19.23 -4.72
CA TYR A 262 -8.28 -18.21 -3.69
C TYR A 262 -8.62 -16.84 -4.27
N LYS A 263 -9.35 -16.03 -3.50
CA LYS A 263 -9.61 -14.62 -3.78
C LYS A 263 -8.87 -13.73 -2.77
N ILE A 264 -8.44 -12.59 -3.23
CA ILE A 264 -7.81 -11.57 -2.38
C ILE A 264 -8.87 -10.57 -1.96
N ILE A 265 -9.00 -10.34 -0.68
CA ILE A 265 -9.87 -9.33 -0.10
C ILE A 265 -9.02 -8.11 0.22
N ILE A 266 -9.44 -6.93 -0.20
CA ILE A 266 -8.76 -5.67 0.09
C ILE A 266 -9.66 -4.83 0.97
N TYR A 267 -9.13 -4.47 2.13
CA TYR A 267 -9.80 -3.65 3.14
C TYR A 267 -9.18 -2.26 3.19
N ASP A 268 -9.76 -1.39 4.02
CA ASP A 268 -9.26 -0.06 4.39
C ASP A 268 -8.93 0.86 3.20
N TYR A 269 -9.91 1.64 2.81
CA TYR A 269 -9.80 2.64 1.74
C TYR A 269 -9.65 4.07 2.27
N GLY A 270 -9.20 4.21 3.52
CA GLY A 270 -8.98 5.50 4.16
C GLY A 270 -7.84 6.31 3.53
N TYR A 271 -6.84 5.63 2.93
CA TYR A 271 -5.72 6.30 2.28
C TYR A 271 -5.61 5.94 0.80
N ILE A 272 -6.30 6.72 -0.02
CA ILE A 272 -6.29 6.61 -1.48
C ILE A 272 -5.75 7.91 -2.06
N SER A 273 -4.83 7.81 -3.00
CA SER A 273 -4.25 8.96 -3.70
C SER A 273 -4.77 9.09 -5.12
N SER A 274 -4.91 10.34 -5.58
CA SER A 274 -5.26 10.65 -6.96
C SER A 274 -4.09 10.36 -7.90
N ASN A 275 -4.34 9.69 -8.99
CA ASN A 275 -3.32 9.24 -9.95
C ASN A 275 -2.99 10.30 -11.01
N LYS A 276 -2.54 11.46 -10.56
CA LYS A 276 -2.16 12.57 -11.42
C LYS A 276 -0.89 12.31 -12.24
N PHE A 277 -0.09 11.35 -11.83
CA PHE A 277 1.19 11.01 -12.47
C PHE A 277 1.09 9.82 -13.45
N LYS A 278 -0.10 9.31 -13.67
CA LYS A 278 -0.38 8.07 -14.41
C LYS A 278 0.39 7.94 -15.74
N GLU A 279 0.34 8.94 -16.60
CA GLU A 279 0.99 8.89 -17.91
C GLU A 279 2.53 8.98 -17.81
N SER A 280 3.03 9.88 -16.98
CA SER A 280 4.48 9.97 -16.74
C SER A 280 5.03 8.74 -16.05
N PHE A 281 4.23 8.11 -15.20
CA PHE A 281 4.61 6.87 -14.53
C PHE A 281 4.71 5.70 -15.51
N LYS A 282 3.79 5.57 -16.47
CA LYS A 282 3.90 4.57 -17.54
C LYS A 282 5.20 4.76 -18.36
N GLN A 283 5.56 6.03 -18.64
CA GLN A 283 6.81 6.35 -19.32
C GLN A 283 8.02 6.00 -18.46
N LEU A 284 7.99 6.32 -17.17
CA LEU A 284 9.07 6.01 -16.24
C LEU A 284 9.36 4.50 -16.19
N ILE A 285 8.31 3.69 -16.06
CA ILE A 285 8.46 2.23 -16.06
C ILE A 285 8.96 1.73 -17.42
N TYR A 286 8.43 2.25 -18.54
CA TYR A 286 8.88 1.87 -19.87
C TYR A 286 10.38 2.16 -20.09
N TYR A 287 10.85 3.36 -19.72
CA TYR A 287 12.27 3.71 -19.84
C TYR A 287 13.16 2.85 -18.94
N ASN A 288 12.68 2.55 -17.73
CA ASN A 288 13.36 1.65 -16.82
C ASN A 288 13.47 0.23 -17.40
N ASP A 289 12.40 -0.27 -18.00
CA ASP A 289 12.35 -1.60 -18.62
C ASP A 289 13.28 -1.70 -19.85
N MET A 290 13.48 -0.59 -20.54
CA MET A 290 14.41 -0.51 -21.68
C MET A 290 15.85 -0.19 -21.29
N LEU A 291 16.17 -0.07 -19.99
CA LEU A 291 17.45 0.42 -19.48
C LEU A 291 17.84 1.80 -20.04
N ASP A 292 16.87 2.59 -20.45
CA ASP A 292 17.07 3.97 -20.89
C ASP A 292 17.19 4.89 -19.67
N ILE A 293 18.36 4.85 -19.05
CA ILE A 293 18.68 5.63 -17.84
C ILE A 293 18.56 7.13 -18.15
N ASN A 294 18.96 7.57 -19.33
CA ASN A 294 18.90 8.99 -19.68
C ASN A 294 17.46 9.52 -19.72
N SER A 295 16.56 8.85 -20.42
CA SER A 295 15.14 9.22 -20.46
C SER A 295 14.47 9.10 -19.09
N THR A 296 14.87 8.10 -18.28
CA THR A 296 14.43 7.97 -16.90
C THR A 296 14.83 9.18 -16.07
N LEU A 297 16.11 9.59 -16.11
CA LEU A 297 16.62 10.74 -15.37
C LEU A 297 16.03 12.07 -15.88
N ASP A 298 15.78 12.17 -17.19
CA ASP A 298 15.11 13.32 -17.79
C ASP A 298 13.69 13.50 -17.25
N LEU A 299 12.93 12.43 -17.20
CA LEU A 299 11.57 12.44 -16.65
C LEU A 299 11.58 12.80 -15.16
N LEU A 300 12.50 12.23 -14.40
CA LEU A 300 12.66 12.53 -12.97
C LEU A 300 13.02 14.00 -12.75
N TYR A 301 14.02 14.53 -13.50
CA TYR A 301 14.44 15.92 -13.41
C TYR A 301 13.29 16.89 -13.68
N ASN A 302 12.50 16.64 -14.71
CA ASN A 302 11.35 17.47 -15.07
C ASN A 302 10.23 17.47 -14.03
N ASN A 303 10.20 16.47 -13.14
CA ASN A 303 9.25 16.37 -12.03
C ASN A 303 9.87 16.77 -10.67
N CYS A 304 11.06 17.37 -10.67
CA CYS A 304 11.67 17.91 -9.46
C CYS A 304 11.17 19.33 -9.16
N LYS A 305 10.94 19.60 -7.87
CA LYS A 305 10.63 20.93 -7.35
C LYS A 305 11.88 21.63 -6.86
N TYR A 306 11.91 22.95 -7.09
CA TYR A 306 12.97 23.81 -6.51
C TYR A 306 14.38 23.29 -6.78
N ILE A 307 14.60 22.66 -7.93
CA ILE A 307 15.91 22.16 -8.30
C ILE A 307 16.87 23.33 -8.55
N LYS A 308 18.00 23.31 -7.85
CA LYS A 308 19.03 24.37 -7.94
C LYS A 308 20.21 24.00 -8.83
N ILE A 309 20.18 22.81 -9.38
CA ILE A 309 21.23 22.28 -10.26
C ILE A 309 20.70 22.12 -11.67
N THR A 310 21.59 22.20 -12.64
CA THR A 310 21.24 21.91 -14.03
C THR A 310 20.98 20.43 -14.26
N LYS A 311 20.26 20.10 -15.31
CA LYS A 311 20.01 18.70 -15.69
C LYS A 311 21.32 17.91 -15.85
N LYS A 312 22.35 18.53 -16.45
CA LYS A 312 23.65 17.90 -16.60
C LYS A 312 24.33 17.56 -15.26
N GLU A 313 24.24 18.49 -14.31
CA GLU A 313 24.74 18.26 -12.94
C GLU A 313 23.93 17.20 -12.18
N PHE A 314 22.62 17.14 -12.43
CA PHE A 314 21.76 16.12 -11.84
C PHE A 314 22.17 14.71 -12.32
N ILE A 315 22.34 14.53 -13.62
CA ILE A 315 22.78 13.26 -14.22
C ILE A 315 24.16 12.86 -13.68
N LEU A 316 25.12 13.78 -13.71
CA LEU A 316 26.47 13.52 -13.19
C LEU A 316 26.47 13.10 -11.71
N LYS A 317 25.68 13.77 -10.88
CA LYS A 317 25.52 13.39 -9.46
C LYS A 317 24.91 12.02 -9.27
N PHE A 318 23.97 11.63 -10.14
CA PHE A 318 23.37 10.30 -10.08
C PHE A 318 24.38 9.22 -10.46
N GLU A 319 25.14 9.43 -11.53
CA GLU A 319 26.23 8.52 -11.94
C GLU A 319 27.27 8.34 -10.82
N GLN A 320 27.75 9.44 -10.22
CA GLN A 320 28.65 9.39 -9.06
C GLN A 320 28.07 8.66 -7.86
N TYR A 321 26.75 8.79 -7.64
CA TYR A 321 26.05 8.08 -6.58
C TYR A 321 26.03 6.57 -6.84
N LEU A 322 25.78 6.14 -8.08
CA LEU A 322 25.78 4.73 -8.48
C LEU A 322 27.19 4.13 -8.31
N GLU A 323 28.22 4.81 -8.79
CA GLU A 323 29.61 4.40 -8.65
C GLU A 323 30.00 4.24 -7.18
N LYS A 324 29.69 5.23 -6.34
CA LYS A 324 29.98 5.21 -4.91
C LYS A 324 29.31 4.05 -4.18
N LYS A 325 28.09 3.70 -4.58
CA LYS A 325 27.30 2.61 -4.00
C LYS A 325 27.59 1.26 -4.66
N GLN A 326 28.41 1.21 -5.71
CA GLN A 326 28.68 0.02 -6.51
C GLN A 326 27.41 -0.61 -7.09
N ILE A 327 26.44 0.24 -7.45
CA ILE A 327 25.19 -0.18 -8.05
C ILE A 327 25.35 -0.21 -9.56
N GLU A 328 25.16 -1.38 -10.16
CA GLU A 328 25.11 -1.55 -11.61
C GLU A 328 23.72 -2.02 -12.01
N PHE A 329 23.04 -1.24 -12.83
CA PHE A 329 21.77 -1.66 -13.45
C PHE A 329 22.09 -2.53 -14.67
N LYS A 330 22.31 -3.82 -14.43
CA LYS A 330 22.61 -4.79 -15.50
C LYS A 330 21.37 -5.40 -16.12
N GLU A 331 20.23 -5.20 -15.48
CA GLU A 331 19.01 -5.93 -15.80
C GLU A 331 17.83 -4.97 -15.89
N PRO A 332 16.99 -5.05 -16.95
CA PRO A 332 15.71 -4.39 -16.98
C PRO A 332 14.84 -4.89 -15.80
N PHE A 333 13.94 -4.07 -15.32
CA PHE A 333 12.96 -4.41 -14.27
C PHE A 333 13.49 -4.49 -12.82
N CYS A 334 14.63 -3.89 -12.53
CA CYS A 334 15.11 -3.84 -11.16
C CYS A 334 14.21 -2.91 -10.33
N ASP A 335 13.33 -3.46 -9.48
CA ASP A 335 12.52 -2.69 -8.53
C ASP A 335 13.40 -1.85 -7.58
N ASP A 336 14.68 -2.19 -7.45
CA ASP A 336 15.65 -1.43 -6.67
C ASP A 336 15.96 -0.06 -7.27
N ILE A 337 15.62 0.17 -8.54
CA ILE A 337 15.75 1.50 -9.17
C ILE A 337 14.91 2.55 -8.43
N ILE A 338 13.67 2.25 -8.11
CA ILE A 338 12.79 3.21 -7.40
C ILE A 338 13.37 3.55 -6.03
N ILE A 339 13.85 2.54 -5.30
CA ILE A 339 14.51 2.73 -4.02
C ILE A 339 15.83 3.49 -4.20
N THR A 340 16.61 3.14 -5.21
CA THR A 340 17.89 3.80 -5.52
C THR A 340 17.68 5.27 -5.88
N VAL A 341 16.72 5.57 -6.73
CA VAL A 341 16.33 6.93 -7.10
C VAL A 341 15.84 7.70 -5.88
N TYR A 342 14.95 7.12 -5.10
CA TYR A 342 14.45 7.74 -3.88
C TYR A 342 15.61 8.11 -2.92
N ASN A 343 16.51 7.18 -2.65
CA ASN A 343 17.67 7.39 -1.80
C ASN A 343 18.62 8.45 -2.36
N PHE A 344 18.86 8.44 -3.67
CA PHE A 344 19.65 9.48 -4.34
C PHE A 344 19.04 10.86 -4.16
N LEU A 345 17.75 11.02 -4.42
CA LEU A 345 17.01 12.27 -4.26
C LEU A 345 17.09 12.76 -2.81
N PHE A 346 16.84 11.86 -1.85
CA PHE A 346 16.87 12.17 -0.43
C PHE A 346 18.26 12.65 0.03
N ILE A 347 19.32 11.90 -0.29
CA ILE A 347 20.71 12.24 0.13
C ILE A 347 21.15 13.56 -0.49
N ASN A 348 20.75 13.82 -1.74
CA ASN A 348 21.13 15.06 -2.44
C ASN A 348 20.17 16.23 -2.18
N LYS A 349 19.16 16.05 -1.31
CA LYS A 349 18.15 17.06 -0.98
C LYS A 349 17.45 17.62 -2.23
N ILE A 350 17.11 16.71 -3.15
CA ILE A 350 16.38 17.02 -4.37
C ILE A 350 14.92 16.61 -4.16
N TYR A 351 14.01 17.54 -4.40
CA TYR A 351 12.58 17.35 -4.13
C TYR A 351 11.83 17.05 -5.41
N ILE A 352 11.05 15.99 -5.38
CA ILE A 352 10.09 15.64 -6.44
C ILE A 352 8.68 16.12 -6.07
N GLU A 353 7.78 16.14 -7.03
CA GLU A 353 6.36 16.41 -6.80
C GLU A 353 5.76 15.44 -5.78
N SER A 354 4.86 15.93 -4.91
CA SER A 354 4.28 15.12 -3.81
C SER A 354 3.58 13.87 -4.31
N TYR A 355 2.81 13.98 -5.40
CA TYR A 355 2.10 12.84 -5.97
C TYR A 355 3.04 11.75 -6.48
N MET A 356 4.23 12.11 -6.94
CA MET A 356 5.26 11.17 -7.36
C MET A 356 5.93 10.51 -6.14
N LEU A 357 6.19 11.29 -5.09
CA LEU A 357 6.73 10.77 -3.84
C LEU A 357 5.75 9.79 -3.18
N GLU A 358 4.46 10.13 -3.11
CA GLU A 358 3.42 9.26 -2.59
C GLU A 358 3.34 7.94 -3.36
N LEU A 359 3.44 8.01 -4.69
CA LEU A 359 3.46 6.82 -5.53
C LEU A 359 4.68 5.93 -5.24
N PHE A 360 5.87 6.52 -5.13
CA PHE A 360 7.09 5.76 -4.81
C PHE A 360 7.00 5.11 -3.43
N ILE A 361 6.53 5.83 -2.41
CA ILE A 361 6.32 5.30 -1.07
C ILE A 361 5.33 4.13 -1.10
N SER A 362 4.22 4.27 -1.81
CA SER A 362 3.22 3.20 -1.98
C SER A 362 3.81 1.95 -2.61
N MET A 363 4.62 2.10 -3.65
CA MET A 363 5.29 0.96 -4.31
C MET A 363 6.30 0.27 -3.40
N ILE A 364 7.08 1.04 -2.66
CA ILE A 364 8.09 0.51 -1.75
C ILE A 364 7.42 -0.21 -0.57
N LEU A 365 6.38 0.38 0.00
CA LEU A 365 5.59 -0.25 1.07
C LEU A 365 5.02 -1.59 0.62
N PHE A 366 4.45 -1.63 -0.56
CA PHE A 366 3.91 -2.85 -1.13
C PHE A 366 4.98 -3.92 -1.36
N LYS A 367 6.10 -3.57 -1.99
CA LYS A 367 7.21 -4.49 -2.25
C LYS A 367 7.68 -5.21 -0.98
N LYS A 368 7.80 -4.50 0.12
CA LYS A 368 8.18 -5.08 1.41
C LYS A 368 7.24 -6.15 1.91
N ASN A 369 5.95 -5.87 1.82
CA ASN A 369 4.93 -6.79 2.30
C ASN A 369 4.90 -8.10 1.52
N ILE A 370 5.32 -8.09 0.26
CA ILE A 370 5.29 -9.27 -0.61
C ILE A 370 6.63 -10.00 -0.71
N ILE A 371 7.76 -9.34 -0.42
CA ILE A 371 9.10 -9.92 -0.63
C ILE A 371 9.31 -11.22 0.14
N LYS A 372 8.70 -11.36 1.32
CA LYS A 372 8.75 -12.57 2.13
C LYS A 372 8.10 -13.78 1.46
N PHE A 373 7.20 -13.57 0.50
CA PHE A 373 6.52 -14.62 -0.26
C PHE A 373 7.20 -14.91 -1.61
N ILE A 374 8.04 -13.98 -2.09
CA ILE A 374 8.77 -14.10 -3.34
C ILE A 374 10.12 -14.78 -3.09
N THR A 375 10.32 -15.53 -2.03
CA THR A 375 11.57 -16.27 -1.81
C THR A 375 11.80 -17.23 -2.98
N ILE A 376 12.46 -16.69 -4.00
CA ILE A 376 12.99 -17.43 -5.12
C ILE A 376 14.09 -18.30 -4.53
N LYS A 377 13.82 -19.58 -4.34
CA LYS A 377 14.90 -20.54 -4.26
C LYS A 377 15.76 -20.25 -5.48
N LYS A 378 17.03 -19.94 -5.29
CA LYS A 378 18.03 -19.79 -6.34
C LYS A 378 18.08 -21.07 -7.18
N ILE A 379 17.15 -21.22 -8.09
CA ILE A 379 17.29 -22.11 -9.23
C ILE A 379 18.22 -21.31 -10.13
N GLY A 380 19.44 -21.74 -10.37
CA GLY A 380 20.57 -21.14 -11.06
C GLY A 380 20.37 -20.27 -12.32
N VAL A 381 19.30 -19.51 -12.30
CA VAL A 381 18.82 -18.59 -13.34
C VAL A 381 19.18 -17.17 -12.89
N SER A 382 19.72 -16.35 -13.76
CA SER A 382 20.08 -14.96 -13.45
C SER A 382 18.87 -14.16 -12.96
N ASN A 383 19.08 -13.11 -12.16
CA ASN A 383 17.98 -12.27 -11.62
C ASN A 383 17.12 -11.64 -12.74
N ALA A 384 17.65 -11.42 -13.95
CA ALA A 384 16.90 -10.98 -15.14
C ALA A 384 15.77 -11.94 -15.49
N ASN A 385 16.04 -13.22 -15.44
CA ASN A 385 15.05 -14.25 -15.76
C ASN A 385 13.88 -14.26 -14.76
N THR A 386 14.10 -13.84 -13.50
CA THR A 386 13.03 -13.81 -12.48
C THR A 386 12.03 -12.68 -12.69
N LEU A 387 12.45 -11.55 -13.22
CA LEU A 387 11.57 -10.41 -13.47
C LEU A 387 10.82 -10.55 -14.79
N ILE A 388 11.49 -11.02 -15.83
CA ILE A 388 10.84 -11.36 -17.10
C ILE A 388 9.81 -12.47 -16.85
N SER A 389 10.13 -13.50 -16.06
CA SER A 389 9.15 -14.52 -15.68
C SER A 389 7.97 -13.94 -14.90
N SER A 390 8.18 -12.93 -14.06
CA SER A 390 7.09 -12.22 -13.37
C SER A 390 6.14 -11.50 -14.36
N TYR A 391 6.66 -10.85 -15.40
CA TYR A 391 5.84 -10.20 -16.42
C TYR A 391 5.06 -11.20 -17.28
N ILE A 392 5.71 -12.25 -17.72
CA ILE A 392 5.09 -13.28 -18.52
C ILE A 392 4.04 -14.05 -17.71
N ASN A 393 4.34 -14.36 -16.44
CA ASN A 393 3.37 -14.90 -15.51
C ASN A 393 2.18 -13.95 -15.31
N SER A 394 2.42 -12.63 -15.29
CA SER A 394 1.36 -11.64 -15.21
C SER A 394 0.44 -11.68 -16.44
N ILE A 395 1.02 -11.71 -17.64
CA ILE A 395 0.26 -11.83 -18.89
C ILE A 395 -0.51 -13.16 -18.95
N TYR A 396 0.13 -14.26 -18.57
CA TYR A 396 -0.49 -15.58 -18.50
C TYR A 396 -1.68 -15.61 -17.55
N ILE A 397 -1.54 -15.07 -16.33
CA ILE A 397 -2.61 -15.01 -15.35
C ILE A 397 -3.75 -14.12 -15.84
N CYS A 398 -3.45 -12.94 -16.40
CA CYS A 398 -4.46 -12.07 -16.98
C CYS A 398 -5.25 -12.77 -18.12
N ASN A 399 -4.57 -13.56 -18.95
CA ASN A 399 -5.20 -14.34 -20.01
C ASN A 399 -6.06 -15.48 -19.47
N LYS A 400 -5.49 -16.30 -18.58
CA LYS A 400 -6.13 -17.50 -18.03
C LYS A 400 -7.41 -17.16 -17.27
N TYR A 401 -7.38 -16.11 -16.48
CA TYR A 401 -8.50 -15.71 -15.62
C TYR A 401 -9.35 -14.56 -16.20
N LYS A 402 -8.98 -14.05 -17.39
CA LYS A 402 -9.68 -12.93 -18.06
C LYS A 402 -9.81 -11.68 -17.19
N ILE A 403 -8.80 -11.41 -16.37
CA ILE A 403 -8.72 -10.26 -15.46
C ILE A 403 -7.78 -9.19 -16.00
N PHE A 404 -7.95 -7.95 -15.56
CA PHE A 404 -7.11 -6.79 -15.91
C PHE A 404 -6.86 -6.64 -17.43
N PRO A 405 -7.91 -6.52 -18.26
CA PRO A 405 -7.75 -6.53 -19.73
C PRO A 405 -6.90 -5.37 -20.25
N GLU A 406 -6.97 -4.20 -19.64
CA GLU A 406 -6.19 -3.03 -20.01
C GLU A 406 -4.69 -3.24 -19.71
N LEU A 407 -4.37 -3.79 -18.55
CA LEU A 407 -3.02 -4.13 -18.14
C LEU A 407 -2.42 -5.22 -19.04
N LYS A 408 -3.22 -6.26 -19.35
CA LYS A 408 -2.84 -7.29 -20.30
C LYS A 408 -2.46 -6.70 -21.67
N ASN A 409 -3.33 -5.87 -22.25
CA ASN A 409 -3.09 -5.25 -23.56
C ASN A 409 -1.84 -4.35 -23.54
N TYR A 410 -1.67 -3.58 -22.46
CA TYR A 410 -0.48 -2.74 -22.27
C TYR A 410 0.80 -3.59 -22.29
N TYR A 411 0.86 -4.68 -21.54
CA TYR A 411 2.02 -5.56 -21.54
C TYR A 411 2.24 -6.23 -22.90
N GLN A 412 1.21 -6.75 -23.53
CA GLN A 412 1.34 -7.36 -24.85
C GLN A 412 1.91 -6.42 -25.88
N ILE A 413 1.42 -5.18 -25.97
CA ILE A 413 1.91 -4.19 -26.93
C ILE A 413 3.35 -3.77 -26.63
N LYS A 414 3.65 -3.41 -25.38
CA LYS A 414 4.93 -2.82 -25.01
C LYS A 414 6.08 -3.85 -24.95
N TYR A 415 5.79 -5.09 -24.55
CA TYR A 415 6.82 -6.08 -24.28
C TYR A 415 6.98 -7.13 -25.37
N ILE A 416 5.94 -7.42 -26.17
CA ILE A 416 6.07 -8.30 -27.32
C ILE A 416 6.82 -7.62 -28.49
N GLU A 417 6.77 -6.31 -28.58
CA GLU A 417 7.55 -5.54 -29.57
C GLU A 417 9.06 -5.53 -29.27
N ASN A 418 9.48 -5.87 -28.05
CA ASN A 418 10.89 -5.97 -27.69
C ASN A 418 11.47 -7.34 -28.10
N PRO A 419 12.49 -7.40 -29.00
CA PRO A 419 13.06 -8.66 -29.49
C PRO A 419 13.62 -9.58 -28.39
N GLU A 420 14.16 -9.02 -27.32
CA GLU A 420 14.70 -9.79 -26.20
C GLU A 420 13.56 -10.47 -25.41
N ILE A 421 12.47 -9.76 -25.18
CA ILE A 421 11.30 -10.29 -24.48
C ILE A 421 10.56 -11.28 -25.38
N LYS A 422 10.54 -11.06 -26.69
CA LYS A 422 9.93 -12.00 -27.65
C LYS A 422 10.65 -13.34 -27.64
N LYS A 423 11.99 -13.37 -27.60
CA LYS A 423 12.76 -14.62 -27.46
C LYS A 423 12.40 -15.38 -26.18
N PHE A 424 12.16 -14.66 -25.08
CA PHE A 424 11.72 -15.23 -23.83
C PHE A 424 10.29 -15.77 -23.90
N TYR A 425 9.38 -15.06 -24.59
CA TYR A 425 8.00 -15.48 -24.74
C TYR A 425 7.89 -16.81 -25.53
N ASP A 426 8.73 -16.97 -26.55
CA ASP A 426 8.80 -18.19 -27.34
C ASP A 426 9.41 -19.36 -26.52
N PHE A 427 10.33 -19.08 -25.61
CA PHE A 427 10.95 -20.05 -24.70
C PHE A 427 9.95 -20.52 -23.61
N GLU A 428 9.07 -19.67 -23.13
CA GLU A 428 8.19 -19.97 -22.01
C GLU A 428 6.94 -20.77 -22.33
N ASN A 429 6.49 -20.80 -23.57
CA ASN A 429 5.50 -21.80 -23.96
C ASN A 429 6.01 -23.24 -23.70
N THR A 430 7.33 -23.43 -23.72
CA THR A 430 8.00 -24.69 -23.36
C THR A 430 8.17 -24.83 -21.83
N TYR A 431 8.49 -23.75 -21.12
CA TYR A 431 8.73 -23.74 -19.66
C TYR A 431 7.44 -23.95 -18.83
N PHE A 432 6.30 -23.41 -19.29
CA PHE A 432 5.01 -23.65 -18.61
C PHE A 432 4.49 -25.09 -18.81
N GLU A 433 4.85 -25.74 -19.88
CA GLU A 433 4.56 -27.18 -20.04
C GLU A 433 5.45 -28.02 -19.09
N GLU A 434 6.69 -27.61 -18.86
CA GLU A 434 7.61 -28.25 -17.90
C GLU A 434 7.17 -28.03 -16.45
N LEU A 435 6.70 -26.81 -16.06
CA LEU A 435 6.16 -26.53 -14.72
C LEU A 435 4.86 -27.30 -14.44
N LYS A 436 4.07 -27.57 -15.45
CA LYS A 436 2.90 -28.44 -15.31
C LYS A 436 3.31 -29.91 -15.05
N MET A 437 4.44 -30.36 -15.61
CA MET A 437 4.95 -31.71 -15.37
C MET A 437 5.54 -31.87 -13.99
N ASP A 438 6.24 -30.84 -13.45
CA ASP A 438 6.83 -30.88 -12.09
C ASP A 438 5.77 -30.89 -10.97
N ASN A 439 4.61 -30.29 -11.20
CA ASN A 439 3.48 -30.33 -10.24
C ASN A 439 2.68 -31.65 -10.25
N SER A 440 2.99 -32.56 -11.17
CA SER A 440 2.42 -33.90 -11.18
C SER A 440 3.18 -34.90 -10.30
N LEU A 441 4.29 -34.45 -9.66
CA LEU A 441 5.15 -35.29 -8.80
C LEU A 441 4.95 -35.09 -7.30
N ASP A 442 4.08 -34.13 -6.88
CA ASP A 442 3.70 -33.91 -5.47
C ASP A 442 2.24 -34.34 -5.23
N ILE A 443 1.93 -35.60 -5.46
CA ILE A 443 0.75 -36.30 -4.92
C ILE A 443 1.21 -37.33 -3.89
#